data_a815f1c188f95889c54060c69e37bf0a
#
_entry.id   a815f1c188f95889c54060c69e37bf0a
#
_cell.length_a   1.000
_cell.length_b   1.000
_cell.length_c   1.000
_cell.angle_alpha   90.00
_cell.angle_beta   90.00
_cell.angle_gamma   90.00
#
_symmetry.space_group_name_H-M   'P 1'
#
loop_
_entity.id
_entity.type
_entity.pdbx_description
1 polymer ?
#
loop_
_entity_poly.entity_id
_entity_poly.type
_entity_poly.pdbx_seq_one_letter_code
_entity_poly.pdbx_strand_id
1 'polypeptide(L)'
;MKSFIHVLKEKPMNFKDEILSLNKKTLNLINLLREISKKLNIKIYLVGGSVRDLILKKRNFDLDFVTEGSAIKVCEQLSKILNCECIYNSQFLTAKLNFEDKTLDFATARREKYLFPGALPKVSMSNLREDLFRRDFTINAMAISLNESDFGTLYDFYNGYQDLKEKIIRVLHPKSFLDDPTRIFRGIRFKERLNFNFDRLTFSLMLDAIKKNALFTIDEHRIKDEIFLILREEGVAKYLKSIQKICSFRFINKKIKLDKKDLDFVDRLEKNLTSFSKRFKLNLDKASIILGVMFSKLNKKEIAEIYKRFGYKKTEQKIFLDIKKINILKNYLKKVSSSSKLYFLLKSLSNEALYVLYQKSKKFLRKKIEFYLEELRFVKIQTTGDFLKKLGVKEGPIYSEIFKKVLLKKLEAKIKDRAEEEAYIKKLLKTQVK
;
A
#
# COMPACT_ATOMS: atom_id res chain seq x y z
N MET A 1 -29.27 -12.36 38.12
CA MET A 1 -29.17 -13.31 37.00
C MET A 1 -30.56 -13.58 36.42
N LYS A 2 -31.20 -12.62 35.76
CA LYS A 2 -32.44 -12.75 34.99
C LYS A 2 -32.83 -11.36 34.50
N SER A 3 -32.27 -10.92 33.35
CA SER A 3 -32.83 -9.81 32.56
C SER A 3 -31.95 -9.53 31.30
N PHE A 4 -31.88 -10.49 30.38
CA PHE A 4 -31.36 -10.26 29.04
C PHE A 4 -32.09 -11.13 28.01
N ILE A 5 -33.42 -11.14 28.07
CA ILE A 5 -34.23 -11.71 27.00
C ILE A 5 -35.43 -10.77 26.80
N HIS A 6 -35.20 -9.65 26.15
CA HIS A 6 -36.22 -8.97 25.37
C HIS A 6 -35.57 -8.67 24.00
N VAL A 7 -35.34 -9.70 23.23
CA VAL A 7 -35.16 -9.56 21.79
C VAL A 7 -36.54 -9.35 21.22
N LEU A 8 -36.93 -8.09 21.09
CA LEU A 8 -38.02 -7.70 20.21
C LEU A 8 -37.72 -8.37 18.86
N LYS A 9 -38.68 -9.17 18.35
CA LYS A 9 -38.68 -9.69 16.98
C LYS A 9 -38.87 -8.50 16.02
N GLU A 10 -37.88 -7.62 15.91
CA GLU A 10 -37.86 -6.69 14.81
C GLU A 10 -37.74 -7.51 13.52
N LYS A 11 -38.54 -7.14 12.53
CA LYS A 11 -38.46 -7.74 11.20
C LYS A 11 -37.02 -7.68 10.73
N PRO A 12 -36.39 -8.77 10.29
CA PRO A 12 -34.99 -8.75 9.93
C PRO A 12 -34.77 -7.68 8.87
N MET A 13 -33.77 -6.83 9.06
CA MET A 13 -33.39 -5.79 8.09
C MET A 13 -33.03 -6.44 6.77
N ASN A 14 -33.53 -5.87 5.68
CA ASN A 14 -33.29 -6.40 4.34
C ASN A 14 -32.74 -5.31 3.42
N PHE A 15 -31.67 -5.62 2.71
CA PHE A 15 -30.92 -4.75 1.80
C PHE A 15 -31.05 -5.19 0.33
N LYS A 16 -32.15 -5.85 -0.01
CA LYS A 16 -32.40 -6.33 -1.37
C LYS A 16 -32.38 -5.19 -2.37
N ASP A 17 -33.00 -4.06 -2.07
CA ASP A 17 -33.07 -2.94 -2.99
C ASP A 17 -31.70 -2.28 -3.20
N GLU A 18 -30.87 -2.19 -2.16
CA GLU A 18 -29.49 -1.70 -2.26
C GLU A 18 -28.63 -2.63 -3.13
N ILE A 19 -28.80 -3.95 -3.01
CA ILE A 19 -28.11 -4.92 -3.87
C ILE A 19 -28.58 -4.75 -5.32
N LEU A 20 -29.89 -4.65 -5.54
CA LEU A 20 -30.47 -4.50 -6.89
C LEU A 20 -30.09 -3.17 -7.56
N SER A 21 -29.74 -2.14 -6.77
CA SER A 21 -29.25 -0.86 -7.25
C SER A 21 -27.78 -0.85 -7.67
N LEU A 22 -27.04 -1.94 -7.46
CA LEU A 22 -25.64 -2.07 -7.87
C LEU A 22 -25.54 -2.05 -9.41
N ASN A 23 -24.35 -1.73 -9.92
CA ASN A 23 -24.13 -1.73 -11.35
C ASN A 23 -24.40 -3.12 -11.96
N LYS A 24 -24.80 -3.13 -13.23
CA LYS A 24 -25.23 -4.35 -13.96
C LYS A 24 -24.18 -5.49 -13.90
N LYS A 25 -22.88 -5.18 -13.95
CA LYS A 25 -21.82 -6.18 -13.87
C LYS A 25 -21.79 -6.87 -12.51
N THR A 26 -21.86 -6.10 -11.43
CA THR A 26 -21.89 -6.64 -10.06
C THR A 26 -23.16 -7.43 -9.80
N LEU A 27 -24.31 -6.96 -10.31
CA LEU A 27 -25.57 -7.66 -10.18
C LEU A 27 -25.58 -9.01 -10.92
N ASN A 28 -25.04 -9.04 -12.13
CA ASN A 28 -24.88 -10.30 -12.88
C ASN A 28 -24.00 -11.31 -12.14
N LEU A 29 -22.90 -10.83 -11.53
CA LEU A 29 -22.03 -11.67 -10.71
C LEU A 29 -22.77 -12.25 -9.49
N ILE A 30 -23.56 -11.44 -8.78
CA ILE A 30 -24.38 -11.89 -7.64
C ILE A 30 -25.40 -12.92 -8.10
N ASN A 31 -26.05 -12.76 -9.25
CA ASN A 31 -26.97 -13.75 -9.79
C ASN A 31 -26.28 -15.08 -10.11
N LEU A 32 -25.11 -15.07 -10.73
CA LEU A 32 -24.31 -16.27 -10.95
C LEU A 32 -23.94 -16.97 -9.63
N LEU A 33 -23.57 -16.22 -8.60
CA LEU A 33 -23.28 -16.77 -7.28
C LEU A 33 -24.53 -17.40 -6.63
N ARG A 34 -25.71 -16.84 -6.84
CA ARG A 34 -26.98 -17.44 -6.37
C ARG A 34 -27.27 -18.77 -7.06
N GLU A 35 -27.05 -18.87 -8.37
CA GLU A 35 -27.20 -20.13 -9.11
C GLU A 35 -26.21 -21.19 -8.64
N ILE A 36 -24.94 -20.80 -8.42
CA ILE A 36 -23.91 -21.67 -7.88
C ILE A 36 -24.27 -22.13 -6.45
N SER A 37 -24.75 -21.22 -5.60
CA SER A 37 -25.24 -21.52 -4.25
C SER A 37 -26.29 -22.63 -4.28
N LYS A 38 -27.29 -22.49 -5.13
CA LYS A 38 -28.36 -23.47 -5.30
C LYS A 38 -27.82 -24.82 -5.83
N LYS A 39 -27.00 -24.80 -6.87
CA LYS A 39 -26.42 -26.01 -7.49
C LYS A 39 -25.54 -26.81 -6.52
N LEU A 40 -24.72 -26.12 -5.72
CA LEU A 40 -23.79 -26.75 -4.79
C LEU A 40 -24.42 -27.02 -3.40
N ASN A 41 -25.61 -26.52 -3.13
CA ASN A 41 -26.22 -26.46 -1.80
C ASN A 41 -25.30 -25.84 -0.75
N ILE A 42 -24.62 -24.74 -1.11
CA ILE A 42 -23.71 -23.99 -0.26
C ILE A 42 -24.27 -22.59 -0.08
N LYS A 43 -24.49 -22.16 1.16
CA LYS A 43 -24.93 -20.79 1.45
C LYS A 43 -23.80 -19.80 1.20
N ILE A 44 -24.12 -18.67 0.55
CA ILE A 44 -23.17 -17.60 0.21
C ILE A 44 -23.68 -16.28 0.80
N TYR A 45 -22.75 -15.55 1.39
CA TYR A 45 -23.03 -14.26 2.01
C TYR A 45 -22.01 -13.21 1.53
N LEU A 46 -22.48 -11.98 1.27
CA LEU A 46 -21.65 -10.80 1.17
C LEU A 46 -21.25 -10.38 2.60
N VAL A 47 -19.98 -10.04 2.85
CA VAL A 47 -19.51 -9.84 4.23
C VAL A 47 -18.54 -8.65 4.39
N GLY A 48 -18.30 -8.25 5.61
CA GLY A 48 -17.19 -7.40 5.99
C GLY A 48 -17.25 -5.98 5.42
N GLY A 49 -16.17 -5.57 4.78
CA GLY A 49 -16.06 -4.25 4.15
C GLY A 49 -17.12 -3.98 3.10
N SER A 50 -17.48 -5.01 2.34
CA SER A 50 -18.53 -4.95 1.30
C SER A 50 -19.89 -4.58 1.87
N VAL A 51 -20.29 -5.21 2.98
CA VAL A 51 -21.59 -4.91 3.66
C VAL A 51 -21.57 -3.51 4.25
N ARG A 52 -20.50 -3.16 4.99
CA ARG A 52 -20.35 -1.82 5.55
C ARG A 52 -20.44 -0.74 4.49
N ASP A 53 -19.71 -0.91 3.37
CA ASP A 53 -19.63 0.11 2.35
C ASP A 53 -20.91 0.17 1.50
N LEU A 54 -21.66 -0.95 1.36
CA LEU A 54 -23.03 -0.97 0.81
C LEU A 54 -23.99 -0.15 1.68
N ILE A 55 -24.00 -0.39 3.01
CA ILE A 55 -24.83 0.35 3.95
C ILE A 55 -24.49 1.84 3.95
N LEU A 56 -23.21 2.20 3.83
CA LEU A 56 -22.73 3.58 3.70
C LEU A 56 -22.96 4.18 2.30
N LYS A 57 -23.62 3.45 1.38
CA LYS A 57 -23.94 3.86 0.00
C LYS A 57 -22.69 4.31 -0.80
N LYS A 58 -21.53 3.67 -0.57
CA LYS A 58 -20.35 3.89 -1.39
C LYS A 58 -20.51 3.21 -2.74
N ARG A 59 -20.03 3.88 -3.82
CA ARG A 59 -20.24 3.38 -5.18
C ARG A 59 -19.26 2.29 -5.61
N ASN A 60 -18.03 2.32 -5.13
CA ASN A 60 -16.98 1.37 -5.48
C ASN A 60 -16.44 0.73 -4.20
N PHE A 61 -16.63 -0.56 -4.06
CA PHE A 61 -16.10 -1.37 -2.97
C PHE A 61 -15.70 -2.75 -3.48
N ASP A 62 -14.76 -3.37 -2.78
CA ASP A 62 -14.36 -4.75 -3.04
C ASP A 62 -15.48 -5.70 -2.63
N LEU A 63 -15.52 -6.87 -3.26
CA LEU A 63 -16.55 -7.87 -2.99
C LEU A 63 -15.94 -9.04 -2.23
N ASP A 64 -16.28 -9.13 -0.93
CA ASP A 64 -15.86 -10.20 -0.04
C ASP A 64 -17.03 -11.14 0.22
N PHE A 65 -16.81 -12.43 0.01
CA PHE A 65 -17.82 -13.46 0.21
C PHE A 65 -17.42 -14.48 1.26
N VAL A 66 -18.38 -14.93 2.05
CA VAL A 66 -18.24 -16.08 2.95
C VAL A 66 -19.24 -17.15 2.54
N THR A 67 -18.80 -18.41 2.61
CA THR A 67 -19.63 -19.57 2.28
C THR A 67 -19.74 -20.52 3.46
N GLU A 68 -20.94 -20.99 3.80
CA GLU A 68 -21.11 -22.13 4.68
C GLU A 68 -20.97 -23.43 3.86
N GLY A 69 -19.73 -23.82 3.63
CA GLY A 69 -19.26 -24.87 2.74
C GLY A 69 -17.97 -24.43 2.04
N SER A 70 -17.47 -25.22 1.10
CA SER A 70 -16.17 -24.95 0.45
C SER A 70 -16.21 -23.71 -0.45
N ALA A 71 -15.54 -22.65 -0.04
CA ALA A 71 -15.32 -21.43 -0.83
C ALA A 71 -14.52 -21.74 -2.11
N ILE A 72 -13.58 -22.69 -2.04
CA ILE A 72 -12.77 -23.11 -3.18
C ILE A 72 -13.69 -23.69 -4.27
N LYS A 73 -14.62 -24.60 -3.93
CA LYS A 73 -15.58 -25.15 -4.90
C LYS A 73 -16.46 -24.08 -5.54
N VAL A 74 -16.91 -23.08 -4.77
CA VAL A 74 -17.69 -21.94 -5.30
C VAL A 74 -16.86 -21.11 -6.27
N CYS A 75 -15.62 -20.79 -5.91
CA CYS A 75 -14.69 -20.04 -6.75
C CYS A 75 -14.36 -20.77 -8.05
N GLU A 76 -14.09 -22.10 -7.99
CA GLU A 76 -13.83 -22.94 -9.18
C GLU A 76 -15.04 -23.00 -10.13
N GLN A 77 -16.26 -23.10 -9.61
CA GLN A 77 -17.45 -23.07 -10.48
C GLN A 77 -17.62 -21.71 -11.15
N LEU A 78 -17.43 -20.63 -10.41
CA LEU A 78 -17.49 -19.27 -10.95
C LEU A 78 -16.38 -19.02 -11.97
N SER A 79 -15.16 -19.50 -11.72
CA SER A 79 -14.02 -19.35 -12.63
C SER A 79 -14.25 -20.02 -13.98
N LYS A 80 -14.90 -21.21 -13.97
CA LYS A 80 -15.29 -21.91 -15.22
C LYS A 80 -16.30 -21.12 -16.02
N ILE A 81 -17.30 -20.51 -15.38
CA ILE A 81 -18.33 -19.69 -16.05
C ILE A 81 -17.72 -18.41 -16.63
N LEU A 82 -16.83 -17.76 -15.88
CA LEU A 82 -16.22 -16.48 -16.25
C LEU A 82 -14.93 -16.64 -17.09
N ASN A 83 -14.48 -17.89 -17.33
CA ASN A 83 -13.24 -18.22 -18.03
C ASN A 83 -12.02 -17.44 -17.47
N CYS A 84 -11.82 -17.49 -16.15
CA CYS A 84 -10.73 -16.82 -15.46
C CYS A 84 -10.10 -17.73 -14.41
N GLU A 85 -8.91 -17.36 -13.89
CA GLU A 85 -8.16 -18.19 -12.95
C GLU A 85 -8.70 -18.06 -11.53
N CYS A 86 -8.85 -19.19 -10.81
CA CYS A 86 -9.12 -19.26 -9.38
C CYS A 86 -7.81 -19.57 -8.64
N ILE A 87 -7.36 -18.65 -7.81
CA ILE A 87 -6.20 -18.83 -6.93
C ILE A 87 -6.72 -19.16 -5.53
N TYR A 88 -6.27 -20.25 -4.92
CA TYR A 88 -6.76 -20.63 -3.59
C TYR A 88 -5.66 -20.97 -2.60
N ASN A 89 -5.99 -20.87 -1.32
CA ASN A 89 -5.15 -21.27 -0.20
C ASN A 89 -5.93 -22.24 0.68
N SER A 90 -5.58 -23.53 0.60
CA SER A 90 -6.25 -24.60 1.35
C SER A 90 -6.02 -24.50 2.87
N GLN A 91 -4.86 -24.01 3.30
CA GLN A 91 -4.53 -23.85 4.72
C GLN A 91 -5.46 -22.83 5.40
N PHE A 92 -5.84 -21.75 4.70
CA PHE A 92 -6.72 -20.71 5.22
C PHE A 92 -8.16 -20.82 4.70
N LEU A 93 -8.49 -21.86 3.93
CA LEU A 93 -9.81 -22.10 3.37
C LEU A 93 -10.34 -20.90 2.55
N THR A 94 -9.46 -20.26 1.78
CA THR A 94 -9.79 -19.08 0.98
C THR A 94 -9.52 -19.30 -0.49
N ALA A 95 -10.27 -18.58 -1.33
CA ALA A 95 -10.03 -18.52 -2.77
C ALA A 95 -10.21 -17.09 -3.26
N LYS A 96 -9.52 -16.76 -4.34
CA LYS A 96 -9.51 -15.45 -4.97
C LYS A 96 -9.67 -15.59 -6.47
N LEU A 97 -10.44 -14.72 -7.06
CA LEU A 97 -10.69 -14.69 -8.49
C LEU A 97 -10.49 -13.25 -8.97
N ASN A 98 -9.64 -13.08 -9.99
CA ASN A 98 -9.47 -11.81 -10.67
C ASN A 98 -10.33 -11.82 -11.93
N PHE A 99 -11.31 -10.95 -11.98
CA PHE A 99 -12.22 -10.82 -13.11
C PHE A 99 -12.35 -9.36 -13.52
N GLU A 100 -11.95 -9.06 -14.77
CA GLU A 100 -11.80 -7.70 -15.28
C GLU A 100 -10.92 -6.83 -14.36
N ASP A 101 -11.47 -5.72 -13.87
CA ASP A 101 -10.81 -4.77 -12.96
C ASP A 101 -11.08 -5.03 -11.48
N LYS A 102 -11.76 -6.14 -11.15
CA LYS A 102 -12.17 -6.51 -9.79
C LYS A 102 -11.47 -7.75 -9.29
N THR A 103 -11.19 -7.75 -8.00
CA THR A 103 -10.82 -8.94 -7.25
C THR A 103 -12.00 -9.38 -6.40
N LEU A 104 -12.31 -10.66 -6.44
CA LEU A 104 -13.36 -11.31 -5.64
C LEU A 104 -12.68 -12.21 -4.63
N ASP A 105 -12.90 -11.96 -3.36
CA ASP A 105 -12.34 -12.74 -2.27
C ASP A 105 -13.40 -13.66 -1.67
N PHE A 106 -13.12 -14.96 -1.63
CA PHE A 106 -13.99 -15.99 -1.07
C PHE A 106 -13.33 -16.64 0.14
N ALA A 107 -14.07 -16.82 1.21
CA ALA A 107 -13.61 -17.56 2.37
C ALA A 107 -14.69 -18.55 2.84
N THR A 108 -14.28 -19.77 3.20
CA THR A 108 -15.15 -20.69 3.92
C THR A 108 -15.36 -20.16 5.33
N ALA A 109 -16.61 -20.16 5.80
CA ALA A 109 -16.95 -19.80 7.17
C ALA A 109 -16.12 -20.64 8.16
N ARG A 110 -15.39 -19.97 9.05
CA ARG A 110 -14.40 -20.63 9.88
C ARG A 110 -14.28 -20.00 11.25
N ARG A 111 -13.81 -20.77 12.20
CA ARG A 111 -13.31 -20.31 13.49
C ARG A 111 -11.79 -20.27 13.49
N GLU A 112 -11.23 -19.39 14.29
CA GLU A 112 -9.80 -19.21 14.47
C GLU A 112 -9.38 -19.48 15.90
N LYS A 113 -8.28 -20.20 16.08
CA LYS A 113 -7.66 -20.43 17.38
C LYS A 113 -6.22 -19.95 17.35
N TYR A 114 -5.89 -19.01 18.22
CA TYR A 114 -4.54 -18.48 18.38
C TYR A 114 -3.82 -19.25 19.47
N LEU A 115 -2.61 -19.76 19.18
CA LEU A 115 -1.82 -20.55 20.15
C LEU A 115 -1.12 -19.65 21.16
N PHE A 116 -0.72 -18.45 20.71
CA PHE A 116 -0.10 -17.40 21.53
C PHE A 116 -0.39 -16.04 20.91
N PRO A 117 -0.23 -14.92 21.65
CA PRO A 117 -0.46 -13.58 21.13
C PRO A 117 0.34 -13.30 19.85
N GLY A 118 -0.32 -12.78 18.82
CA GLY A 118 0.27 -12.44 17.53
C GLY A 118 0.57 -13.62 16.59
N ALA A 119 0.29 -14.87 17.00
CA ALA A 119 0.45 -16.05 16.14
C ALA A 119 -0.47 -16.01 14.93
N LEU A 120 -0.11 -16.74 13.87
CA LEU A 120 -1.07 -17.06 12.81
C LEU A 120 -2.12 -18.04 13.36
N PRO A 121 -3.41 -17.86 13.07
CA PRO A 121 -4.46 -18.71 13.59
C PRO A 121 -4.45 -20.10 12.96
N LYS A 122 -4.75 -21.12 13.76
CA LYS A 122 -5.23 -22.39 13.24
C LYS A 122 -6.71 -22.24 12.91
N VAL A 123 -7.07 -22.57 11.66
CA VAL A 123 -8.44 -22.42 11.16
C VAL A 123 -9.13 -23.77 11.06
N SER A 124 -10.44 -23.78 11.31
CA SER A 124 -11.32 -24.92 11.07
C SER A 124 -12.67 -24.43 10.56
N MET A 125 -13.31 -25.20 9.68
CA MET A 125 -14.63 -24.86 9.14
C MET A 125 -15.65 -24.65 10.29
N SER A 126 -16.54 -23.70 10.10
CA SER A 126 -17.58 -23.36 11.08
C SER A 126 -18.80 -22.74 10.38
N ASN A 127 -19.68 -22.11 11.15
CA ASN A 127 -20.85 -21.40 10.64
C ASN A 127 -20.59 -19.88 10.49
N LEU A 128 -21.54 -19.17 9.89
CA LEU A 128 -21.47 -17.73 9.68
C LEU A 128 -21.24 -16.93 10.97
N ARG A 129 -21.94 -17.30 12.07
CA ARG A 129 -21.83 -16.57 13.34
C ARG A 129 -20.40 -16.60 13.91
N GLU A 130 -19.76 -17.76 13.89
CA GLU A 130 -18.37 -17.94 14.32
C GLU A 130 -17.38 -17.17 13.40
N ASP A 131 -17.64 -17.19 12.08
CA ASP A 131 -16.83 -16.43 11.14
C ASP A 131 -16.90 -14.92 11.38
N LEU A 132 -18.09 -14.41 11.66
CA LEU A 132 -18.26 -12.99 11.99
C LEU A 132 -17.61 -12.63 13.33
N PHE A 133 -17.62 -13.55 14.33
CA PHE A 133 -17.04 -13.34 15.66
C PHE A 133 -15.51 -13.17 15.64
N ARG A 134 -14.80 -13.86 14.76
CA ARG A 134 -13.34 -13.78 14.65
C ARG A 134 -12.80 -12.50 13.99
N ARG A 135 -13.68 -11.65 13.43
CA ARG A 135 -13.30 -10.44 12.70
C ARG A 135 -12.75 -9.36 13.64
N ASP A 136 -12.29 -8.27 13.06
CA ASP A 136 -11.64 -7.18 13.80
C ASP A 136 -12.62 -6.31 14.60
N PHE A 137 -13.65 -5.79 13.93
CA PHE A 137 -14.61 -4.85 14.52
C PHE A 137 -16.05 -5.18 14.13
N THR A 138 -17.00 -4.79 14.97
CA THR A 138 -18.45 -5.01 14.76
C THR A 138 -18.93 -4.50 13.41
N ILE A 139 -18.46 -3.32 12.98
CA ILE A 139 -18.80 -2.70 11.69
C ILE A 139 -18.35 -3.52 10.46
N ASN A 140 -17.47 -4.49 10.65
CA ASN A 140 -17.01 -5.44 9.63
C ASN A 140 -17.51 -6.87 9.91
N ALA A 141 -18.30 -7.08 10.96
CA ALA A 141 -18.82 -8.37 11.39
C ALA A 141 -20.31 -8.52 11.06
N MET A 142 -20.70 -8.05 9.89
CA MET A 142 -22.03 -8.16 9.32
C MET A 142 -21.99 -8.96 8.02
N ALA A 143 -23.09 -9.63 7.70
CA ALA A 143 -23.27 -10.37 6.46
C ALA A 143 -24.64 -10.10 5.83
N ILE A 144 -24.71 -10.09 4.50
CA ILE A 144 -25.98 -10.05 3.76
C ILE A 144 -26.10 -11.35 2.96
N SER A 145 -27.23 -12.03 3.12
CA SER A 145 -27.50 -13.28 2.41
C SER A 145 -27.68 -13.04 0.91
N LEU A 146 -27.04 -13.90 0.12
CA LEU A 146 -27.26 -13.99 -1.31
C LEU A 146 -28.09 -15.23 -1.69
N ASN A 147 -28.58 -16.00 -0.72
CA ASN A 147 -29.32 -17.22 -0.97
C ASN A 147 -30.78 -16.92 -1.37
N GLU A 148 -31.42 -17.82 -2.08
CA GLU A 148 -32.77 -17.62 -2.60
C GLU A 148 -33.83 -17.43 -1.49
N SER A 149 -33.71 -18.20 -0.40
CA SER A 149 -34.67 -18.22 0.69
C SER A 149 -34.75 -16.93 1.51
N ASP A 150 -33.64 -16.20 1.60
CA ASP A 150 -33.49 -15.04 2.48
C ASP A 150 -32.66 -13.90 1.85
N PHE A 151 -32.75 -13.77 0.52
CA PHE A 151 -31.98 -12.79 -0.26
C PHE A 151 -32.11 -11.37 0.26
N GLY A 152 -30.96 -10.73 0.50
CA GLY A 152 -30.87 -9.37 1.02
C GLY A 152 -30.97 -9.27 2.54
N THR A 153 -31.28 -10.36 3.27
CA THR A 153 -31.37 -10.33 4.73
C THR A 153 -30.03 -10.04 5.38
N LEU A 154 -30.00 -9.06 6.29
CA LEU A 154 -28.83 -8.72 7.09
C LEU A 154 -28.70 -9.66 8.29
N TYR A 155 -27.55 -10.27 8.43
CA TYR A 155 -27.11 -11.02 9.61
C TYR A 155 -26.13 -10.17 10.40
N ASP A 156 -26.63 -9.60 11.50
CA ASP A 156 -25.87 -8.75 12.43
C ASP A 156 -25.97 -9.29 13.85
N PHE A 157 -25.08 -10.20 14.22
CA PHE A 157 -25.09 -10.83 15.55
C PHE A 157 -24.42 -9.99 16.63
N TYR A 158 -23.72 -8.91 16.24
CA TYR A 158 -22.83 -8.18 17.13
C TYR A 158 -23.07 -6.67 17.12
N ASN A 159 -24.25 -6.23 16.69
CA ASN A 159 -24.71 -4.84 16.65
C ASN A 159 -23.81 -3.93 15.76
N GLY A 160 -23.23 -4.48 14.70
CA GLY A 160 -22.38 -3.74 13.77
C GLY A 160 -23.11 -2.63 13.04
N TYR A 161 -24.39 -2.84 12.72
CA TYR A 161 -25.25 -1.83 12.08
C TYR A 161 -25.48 -0.60 12.96
N GLN A 162 -25.73 -0.82 14.26
CA GLN A 162 -25.90 0.27 15.21
C GLN A 162 -24.59 1.02 15.41
N ASP A 163 -23.47 0.31 15.62
CA ASP A 163 -22.13 0.92 15.73
C ASP A 163 -21.77 1.72 14.45
N LEU A 164 -22.21 1.26 13.27
CA LEU A 164 -22.01 1.96 12.01
C LEU A 164 -22.78 3.29 11.97
N LYS A 165 -24.04 3.31 12.43
CA LYS A 165 -24.87 4.52 12.55
C LYS A 165 -24.29 5.52 13.56
N GLU A 166 -23.82 5.02 14.68
CA GLU A 166 -23.25 5.82 15.76
C GLU A 166 -21.80 6.23 15.51
N LYS A 167 -21.21 5.76 14.40
CA LYS A 167 -19.81 6.02 14.03
C LYS A 167 -18.82 5.53 15.09
N ILE A 168 -19.06 4.32 15.60
CA ILE A 168 -18.26 3.67 16.64
C ILE A 168 -17.44 2.53 16.05
N ILE A 169 -16.20 2.38 16.51
CA ILE A 169 -15.34 1.24 16.27
C ILE A 169 -15.29 0.43 17.56
N ARG A 170 -15.85 -0.79 17.55
CA ARG A 170 -15.93 -1.70 18.67
C ARG A 170 -15.34 -3.06 18.30
N VAL A 171 -14.49 -3.62 19.18
CA VAL A 171 -13.99 -4.99 19.04
C VAL A 171 -15.07 -6.01 19.44
N LEU A 172 -14.96 -7.22 18.89
CA LEU A 172 -15.91 -8.32 19.13
C LEU A 172 -15.69 -9.04 20.44
N HIS A 173 -14.45 -9.00 20.97
CA HIS A 173 -14.11 -9.65 22.25
C HIS A 173 -12.89 -9.00 22.91
N PRO A 174 -12.72 -9.16 24.24
CA PRO A 174 -11.67 -8.46 24.99
C PRO A 174 -10.23 -8.82 24.59
N LYS A 175 -9.99 -10.03 24.08
CA LYS A 175 -8.65 -10.49 23.64
C LYS A 175 -8.28 -10.05 22.24
N SER A 176 -9.15 -9.34 21.52
CA SER A 176 -9.02 -9.02 20.10
C SER A 176 -7.65 -8.44 19.70
N PHE A 177 -7.11 -7.49 20.48
CA PHE A 177 -5.81 -6.86 20.22
C PHE A 177 -4.61 -7.70 20.70
N LEU A 178 -4.81 -8.68 21.57
CA LEU A 178 -3.77 -9.64 21.97
C LEU A 178 -3.68 -10.80 20.97
N ASP A 179 -4.83 -11.28 20.49
CA ASP A 179 -4.89 -12.35 19.50
C ASP A 179 -4.28 -11.89 18.16
N ASP A 180 -4.67 -10.70 17.71
CA ASP A 180 -4.09 -10.07 16.51
C ASP A 180 -3.78 -8.57 16.72
N PRO A 181 -2.57 -8.24 17.15
CA PRO A 181 -2.18 -6.85 17.37
C PRO A 181 -2.16 -5.96 16.11
N THR A 182 -2.20 -6.53 14.89
CA THR A 182 -2.37 -5.72 13.66
C THR A 182 -3.70 -4.96 13.67
N ARG A 183 -4.69 -5.42 14.41
CA ARG A 183 -5.97 -4.73 14.59
C ARG A 183 -5.83 -3.35 15.20
N ILE A 184 -4.73 -3.04 15.89
CA ILE A 184 -4.42 -1.68 16.36
C ILE A 184 -4.27 -0.73 15.17
N PHE A 185 -3.47 -1.11 14.17
CA PHE A 185 -3.28 -0.31 12.95
C PHE A 185 -4.56 -0.23 12.12
N ARG A 186 -5.27 -1.36 11.98
CA ARG A 186 -6.56 -1.43 11.29
C ARG A 186 -7.59 -0.51 11.95
N GLY A 187 -7.67 -0.52 13.29
CA GLY A 187 -8.56 0.35 14.05
C GLY A 187 -8.24 1.83 13.84
N ILE A 188 -6.95 2.22 13.91
CA ILE A 188 -6.51 3.57 13.60
C ILE A 188 -6.89 3.95 12.17
N ARG A 189 -6.70 3.03 11.21
CA ARG A 189 -7.05 3.24 9.80
C ARG A 189 -8.55 3.46 9.62
N PHE A 190 -9.41 2.63 10.20
CA PHE A 190 -10.86 2.81 10.12
C PHE A 190 -11.32 4.09 10.82
N LYS A 191 -10.77 4.41 11.98
CA LYS A 191 -11.06 5.65 12.70
C LYS A 191 -10.85 6.86 11.80
N GLU A 192 -9.69 6.97 11.18
CA GLU A 192 -9.35 8.14 10.35
C GLU A 192 -10.04 8.12 8.98
N ARG A 193 -10.21 6.92 8.36
CA ARG A 193 -10.85 6.75 7.03
C ARG A 193 -12.35 7.03 7.08
N LEU A 194 -13.03 6.56 8.12
CA LEU A 194 -14.48 6.68 8.28
C LEU A 194 -14.89 7.90 9.11
N ASN A 195 -13.94 8.56 9.75
CA ASN A 195 -14.18 9.61 10.75
C ASN A 195 -15.06 9.09 11.91
N PHE A 196 -14.68 7.93 12.46
CA PHE A 196 -15.35 7.27 13.56
C PHE A 196 -14.54 7.40 14.86
N ASN A 197 -15.16 7.07 15.99
CA ASN A 197 -14.48 7.03 17.29
C ASN A 197 -14.41 5.61 17.82
N PHE A 198 -13.38 5.33 18.64
CA PHE A 198 -13.37 4.08 19.39
C PHE A 198 -14.38 4.11 20.52
N ASP A 199 -15.06 2.98 20.71
CA ASP A 199 -15.77 2.70 21.95
C ASP A 199 -14.81 2.77 23.16
N ARG A 200 -15.31 3.18 24.32
CA ARG A 200 -14.49 3.34 25.54
C ARG A 200 -13.74 2.08 25.93
N LEU A 201 -14.43 0.94 25.97
CA LEU A 201 -13.82 -0.35 26.32
C LEU A 201 -12.80 -0.76 25.25
N THR A 202 -13.16 -0.64 23.99
CA THR A 202 -12.26 -0.93 22.87
C THR A 202 -10.96 -0.13 22.94
N PHE A 203 -11.06 1.16 23.22
CA PHE A 203 -9.88 2.01 23.36
C PHE A 203 -9.01 1.61 24.56
N SER A 204 -9.64 1.30 25.70
CA SER A 204 -8.94 0.81 26.89
C SER A 204 -8.21 -0.50 26.63
N LEU A 205 -8.85 -1.47 25.97
CA LEU A 205 -8.25 -2.75 25.59
C LEU A 205 -7.07 -2.56 24.61
N MET A 206 -7.19 -1.62 23.68
CA MET A 206 -6.11 -1.26 22.76
C MET A 206 -4.88 -0.72 23.51
N LEU A 207 -5.08 0.23 24.42
CA LEU A 207 -4.00 0.79 25.23
C LEU A 207 -3.35 -0.26 26.14
N ASP A 208 -4.14 -1.17 26.70
CA ASP A 208 -3.64 -2.26 27.53
C ASP A 208 -2.78 -3.25 26.73
N ALA A 209 -3.21 -3.61 25.51
CA ALA A 209 -2.42 -4.43 24.60
C ALA A 209 -1.08 -3.76 24.22
N ILE A 210 -1.09 -2.43 23.97
CA ILE A 210 0.12 -1.66 23.70
C ILE A 210 1.06 -1.65 24.90
N LYS A 211 0.54 -1.46 26.12
CA LYS A 211 1.32 -1.52 27.37
C LYS A 211 1.95 -2.90 27.59
N LYS A 212 1.26 -3.97 27.22
CA LYS A 212 1.74 -5.34 27.23
C LYS A 212 2.71 -5.67 26.09
N ASN A 213 3.16 -4.68 25.33
CA ASN A 213 4.07 -4.84 24.19
C ASN A 213 3.57 -5.79 23.09
N ALA A 214 2.25 -5.92 22.90
CA ALA A 214 1.66 -6.81 21.89
C ALA A 214 2.16 -6.54 20.47
N LEU A 215 2.50 -5.28 20.12
CA LEU A 215 3.07 -4.94 18.80
C LEU A 215 4.44 -5.58 18.53
N PHE A 216 5.13 -6.10 19.55
CA PHE A 216 6.43 -6.77 19.41
C PHE A 216 6.30 -8.30 19.33
N THR A 217 5.09 -8.85 19.43
CA THR A 217 4.81 -10.29 19.26
C THR A 217 4.42 -10.65 17.83
N ILE A 218 4.24 -9.67 16.96
CA ILE A 218 3.81 -9.87 15.57
C ILE A 218 5.04 -9.93 14.66
N ASP A 219 4.94 -10.73 13.60
CA ASP A 219 5.88 -10.68 12.48
C ASP A 219 5.93 -9.27 11.86
N GLU A 220 7.14 -8.74 11.68
CA GLU A 220 7.35 -7.38 11.16
C GLU A 220 6.82 -7.19 9.73
N HIS A 221 6.71 -8.25 8.93
CA HIS A 221 6.11 -8.17 7.60
C HIS A 221 4.62 -7.81 7.69
N ARG A 222 3.88 -8.37 8.67
CA ARG A 222 2.48 -8.05 8.89
C ARG A 222 2.29 -6.59 9.32
N ILE A 223 3.20 -6.09 10.18
CA ILE A 223 3.22 -4.67 10.56
C ILE A 223 3.47 -3.79 9.33
N LYS A 224 4.49 -4.16 8.52
CA LYS A 224 4.81 -3.44 7.29
C LYS A 224 3.59 -3.33 6.39
N ASP A 225 2.88 -4.43 6.16
CA ASP A 225 1.72 -4.45 5.27
C ASP A 225 0.62 -3.48 5.75
N GLU A 226 0.29 -3.47 7.05
CA GLU A 226 -0.68 -2.52 7.59
C GLU A 226 -0.19 -1.06 7.50
N ILE A 227 1.09 -0.79 7.75
CA ILE A 227 1.68 0.54 7.58
C ILE A 227 1.61 0.98 6.11
N PHE A 228 1.91 0.10 5.15
CA PHE A 228 1.79 0.41 3.73
C PHE A 228 0.34 0.72 3.31
N LEU A 229 -0.63 -0.02 3.85
CA LEU A 229 -2.05 0.28 3.64
C LEU A 229 -2.42 1.68 4.16
N ILE A 230 -1.93 2.04 5.36
CA ILE A 230 -2.12 3.37 5.93
C ILE A 230 -1.47 4.45 5.06
N LEU A 231 -0.23 4.24 4.62
CA LEU A 231 0.51 5.22 3.83
C LEU A 231 -0.06 5.44 2.42
N ARG A 232 -0.92 4.54 1.93
CA ARG A 232 -1.64 4.68 0.67
C ARG A 232 -2.98 5.42 0.81
N GLU A 233 -3.51 5.55 2.04
CA GLU A 233 -4.75 6.31 2.30
C GLU A 233 -4.57 7.80 1.97
N GLU A 234 -5.67 8.51 1.72
CA GLU A 234 -5.66 9.97 1.53
C GLU A 234 -5.55 10.70 2.87
N GLY A 235 -4.81 11.82 2.87
CA GLY A 235 -4.56 12.59 4.09
C GLY A 235 -3.69 11.85 5.10
N VAL A 236 -2.60 11.25 4.66
CA VAL A 236 -1.71 10.37 5.46
C VAL A 236 -1.27 11.02 6.77
N ALA A 237 -1.07 12.32 6.82
CA ALA A 237 -0.59 13.00 8.02
C ALA A 237 -1.51 12.78 9.24
N LYS A 238 -2.84 12.70 9.06
CA LYS A 238 -3.79 12.43 10.16
C LYS A 238 -3.59 11.03 10.74
N TYR A 239 -3.32 10.03 9.91
CA TYR A 239 -3.04 8.65 10.34
C TYR A 239 -1.73 8.57 11.11
N LEU A 240 -0.66 9.18 10.59
CA LEU A 240 0.64 9.24 11.28
C LEU A 240 0.54 9.94 12.63
N LYS A 241 -0.23 11.03 12.72
CA LYS A 241 -0.53 11.72 13.98
C LYS A 241 -1.25 10.80 14.98
N SER A 242 -2.24 10.05 14.52
CA SER A 242 -2.99 9.10 15.35
C SER A 242 -2.10 7.93 15.82
N ILE A 243 -1.29 7.34 14.94
CA ILE A 243 -0.29 6.30 15.32
C ILE A 243 0.63 6.85 16.40
N GLN A 244 1.21 8.04 16.18
CA GLN A 244 2.13 8.64 17.15
C GLN A 244 1.48 8.88 18.51
N LYS A 245 0.22 9.33 18.52
CA LYS A 245 -0.53 9.60 19.75
C LYS A 245 -0.90 8.33 20.52
N ILE A 246 -1.28 7.25 19.81
CA ILE A 246 -1.84 6.03 20.39
C ILE A 246 -0.74 5.04 20.77
N CYS A 247 0.15 4.69 19.85
CA CYS A 247 1.16 3.65 20.06
C CYS A 247 2.61 4.10 19.79
N SER A 248 2.83 5.36 19.35
CA SER A 248 4.12 5.84 18.87
C SER A 248 4.71 4.97 17.74
N PHE A 249 5.92 5.30 17.27
CA PHE A 249 6.64 4.49 16.26
C PHE A 249 7.72 3.59 16.88
N ARG A 250 7.66 3.31 18.19
CA ARG A 250 8.67 2.49 18.90
C ARG A 250 8.81 1.08 18.32
N PHE A 251 7.74 0.53 17.77
CA PHE A 251 7.75 -0.78 17.10
C PHE A 251 8.64 -0.79 15.83
N ILE A 252 8.85 0.38 15.19
CA ILE A 252 9.82 0.53 14.11
C ILE A 252 11.17 0.96 14.70
N ASN A 253 11.22 2.15 15.33
CA ASN A 253 12.39 2.67 16.00
C ASN A 253 11.99 3.78 16.98
N LYS A 254 12.54 3.77 18.21
CA LYS A 254 12.24 4.73 19.29
C LYS A 254 12.58 6.20 18.95
N LYS A 255 13.46 6.43 17.99
CA LYS A 255 13.88 7.78 17.56
C LYS A 255 12.92 8.40 16.53
N ILE A 256 12.00 7.65 15.97
CA ILE A 256 11.00 8.19 15.05
C ILE A 256 9.97 8.97 15.85
N LYS A 257 10.03 10.28 15.71
CA LYS A 257 9.06 11.24 16.27
C LYS A 257 8.77 12.28 15.19
N LEU A 258 7.49 12.50 14.92
CA LEU A 258 7.02 13.45 13.92
C LEU A 258 6.47 14.68 14.63
N ASP A 259 7.08 15.83 14.38
CA ASP A 259 6.56 17.11 14.82
C ASP A 259 5.54 17.69 13.82
N LYS A 260 4.97 18.86 14.14
CA LYS A 260 4.03 19.53 13.24
C LYS A 260 4.65 19.82 11.87
N LYS A 261 5.93 20.22 11.82
CA LYS A 261 6.62 20.52 10.55
C LYS A 261 6.79 19.27 9.67
N ASP A 262 7.05 18.12 10.29
CA ASP A 262 7.12 16.84 9.58
C ASP A 262 5.75 16.48 8.98
N LEU A 263 4.67 16.61 9.76
CA LEU A 263 3.31 16.31 9.29
C LEU A 263 2.86 17.27 8.19
N ASP A 264 3.11 18.57 8.33
CA ASP A 264 2.83 19.58 7.30
C ASP A 264 3.66 19.30 6.01
N PHE A 265 4.87 18.76 6.18
CA PHE A 265 5.68 18.35 5.02
C PHE A 265 5.12 17.11 4.34
N VAL A 266 4.64 16.12 5.08
CA VAL A 266 3.95 14.94 4.53
C VAL A 266 2.71 15.35 3.74
N ASP A 267 1.86 16.23 4.29
CA ASP A 267 0.69 16.77 3.57
C ASP A 267 1.08 17.47 2.27
N ARG A 268 2.15 18.28 2.28
CA ARG A 268 2.65 18.95 1.08
C ARG A 268 3.16 17.95 0.04
N LEU A 269 3.85 16.89 0.46
CA LEU A 269 4.28 15.82 -0.44
C LEU A 269 3.07 15.14 -1.08
N GLU A 270 2.06 14.80 -0.31
CA GLU A 270 0.86 14.14 -0.84
C GLU A 270 0.12 15.03 -1.85
N LYS A 271 -0.14 16.29 -1.51
CA LYS A 271 -0.85 17.26 -2.38
C LYS A 271 -0.17 17.48 -3.72
N ASN A 272 1.16 17.49 -3.75
CA ASN A 272 1.92 17.78 -4.97
C ASN A 272 2.35 16.54 -5.75
N LEU A 273 2.12 15.33 -5.23
CA LEU A 273 2.63 14.07 -5.81
C LEU A 273 2.11 13.85 -7.24
N THR A 274 0.80 13.93 -7.42
CA THR A 274 0.14 13.64 -8.70
C THR A 274 0.53 14.66 -9.78
N SER A 275 0.58 15.95 -9.45
CA SER A 275 0.95 16.99 -10.39
C SER A 275 2.42 16.87 -10.82
N PHE A 276 3.32 16.58 -9.88
CA PHE A 276 4.73 16.34 -10.17
C PHE A 276 4.93 15.09 -11.03
N SER A 277 4.27 13.98 -10.67
CA SER A 277 4.31 12.72 -11.43
C SER A 277 3.85 12.90 -12.86
N LYS A 278 2.76 13.62 -13.08
CA LYS A 278 2.22 13.91 -14.43
C LYS A 278 3.17 14.81 -15.22
N ARG A 279 3.65 15.93 -14.64
CA ARG A 279 4.56 16.87 -15.30
C ARG A 279 5.82 16.19 -15.81
N PHE A 280 6.46 15.38 -14.97
CA PHE A 280 7.73 14.77 -15.30
C PHE A 280 7.64 13.32 -15.78
N LYS A 281 6.42 12.80 -16.01
CA LYS A 281 6.16 11.42 -16.46
C LYS A 281 6.90 10.37 -15.59
N LEU A 282 6.73 10.49 -14.26
CA LEU A 282 7.36 9.62 -13.28
C LEU A 282 6.31 8.78 -12.57
N ASN A 283 6.61 7.51 -12.33
CA ASN A 283 5.86 6.68 -11.39
C ASN A 283 6.56 6.75 -10.03
N LEU A 284 5.87 7.27 -9.00
CA LEU A 284 6.41 7.50 -7.66
C LEU A 284 5.63 6.70 -6.63
N ASP A 285 6.34 5.98 -5.77
CA ASP A 285 5.72 5.27 -4.66
C ASP A 285 5.56 6.18 -3.44
N LYS A 286 4.31 6.60 -3.18
CA LYS A 286 3.93 7.46 -2.05
C LYS A 286 4.41 6.89 -0.70
N ALA A 287 4.22 5.59 -0.47
CA ALA A 287 4.58 4.95 0.78
C ALA A 287 6.09 5.01 1.04
N SER A 288 6.90 4.67 0.05
CA SER A 288 8.36 4.75 0.16
C SER A 288 8.87 6.18 0.35
N ILE A 289 8.23 7.17 -0.28
CA ILE A 289 8.56 8.59 -0.07
C ILE A 289 8.36 8.97 1.40
N ILE A 290 7.21 8.66 1.97
CA ILE A 290 6.86 9.05 3.34
C ILE A 290 7.75 8.32 4.35
N LEU A 291 7.96 7.00 4.18
CA LEU A 291 8.89 6.21 5.01
C LEU A 291 10.31 6.75 4.92
N GLY A 292 10.79 7.08 3.73
CA GLY A 292 12.11 7.68 3.54
C GLY A 292 12.28 9.00 4.30
N VAL A 293 11.24 9.83 4.31
CA VAL A 293 11.22 11.08 5.10
C VAL A 293 11.24 10.77 6.59
N MET A 294 10.43 9.82 7.08
CA MET A 294 10.42 9.39 8.48
C MET A 294 11.78 8.84 8.92
N PHE A 295 12.43 8.03 8.08
CA PHE A 295 13.73 7.43 8.37
C PHE A 295 14.92 8.37 8.17
N SER A 296 14.72 9.53 7.55
CA SER A 296 15.82 10.50 7.28
C SER A 296 16.53 10.99 8.55
N LYS A 297 15.85 10.93 9.72
CA LYS A 297 16.40 11.29 11.03
C LYS A 297 17.27 10.19 11.66
N LEU A 298 17.19 8.95 11.14
CA LEU A 298 17.92 7.78 11.65
C LEU A 298 19.35 7.74 11.06
N ASN A 299 20.28 7.07 11.73
CA ASN A 299 21.60 6.79 11.16
C ASN A 299 21.55 5.60 10.19
N LYS A 300 22.67 5.34 9.47
CA LYS A 300 22.72 4.27 8.45
C LYS A 300 22.56 2.87 9.05
N LYS A 301 23.08 2.62 10.27
CA LYS A 301 22.96 1.32 10.94
C LYS A 301 21.50 1.05 11.32
N GLU A 302 20.82 2.03 11.91
CA GLU A 302 19.40 1.93 12.27
C GLU A 302 18.50 1.68 11.06
N ILE A 303 18.78 2.36 9.93
CA ILE A 303 18.05 2.10 8.69
C ILE A 303 18.32 0.68 8.18
N ALA A 304 19.58 0.19 8.26
CA ALA A 304 19.93 -1.17 7.85
C ALA A 304 19.25 -2.24 8.71
N GLU A 305 19.13 -2.02 10.01
CA GLU A 305 18.37 -2.90 10.93
C GLU A 305 16.89 -2.95 10.56
N ILE A 306 16.26 -1.80 10.26
CA ILE A 306 14.88 -1.73 9.81
C ILE A 306 14.70 -2.50 8.50
N TYR A 307 15.64 -2.41 7.54
CA TYR A 307 15.55 -3.18 6.30
C TYR A 307 15.49 -4.67 6.55
N LYS A 308 16.40 -5.16 7.40
CA LYS A 308 16.50 -6.58 7.71
C LYS A 308 15.24 -7.07 8.41
N ARG A 309 14.75 -6.34 9.41
CA ARG A 309 13.58 -6.70 10.20
C ARG A 309 12.29 -6.72 9.37
N PHE A 310 12.05 -5.69 8.59
CA PHE A 310 10.80 -5.51 7.83
C PHE A 310 10.87 -6.06 6.40
N GLY A 311 11.99 -6.65 5.97
CA GLY A 311 12.13 -7.25 4.64
C GLY A 311 11.90 -6.26 3.49
N TYR A 312 12.47 -5.05 3.58
CA TYR A 312 12.35 -4.08 2.49
C TYR A 312 13.15 -4.50 1.26
N LYS A 313 12.61 -4.27 0.07
CA LYS A 313 13.27 -4.55 -1.21
C LYS A 313 14.47 -3.61 -1.42
N LYS A 314 15.46 -4.02 -2.23
CA LYS A 314 16.63 -3.19 -2.57
C LYS A 314 16.27 -1.82 -3.16
N THR A 315 15.16 -1.74 -3.92
CA THR A 315 14.64 -0.49 -4.47
C THR A 315 14.18 0.47 -3.38
N GLU A 316 13.40 -0.02 -2.40
CA GLU A 316 12.95 0.78 -1.24
C GLU A 316 14.16 1.24 -0.40
N GLN A 317 15.12 0.36 -0.17
CA GLN A 317 16.35 0.70 0.56
C GLN A 317 17.11 1.85 -0.11
N LYS A 318 17.24 1.81 -1.45
CA LYS A 318 17.85 2.88 -2.23
C LYS A 318 17.11 4.20 -2.02
N ILE A 319 15.78 4.20 -2.12
CA ILE A 319 14.94 5.39 -1.90
C ILE A 319 15.22 6.02 -0.53
N PHE A 320 15.20 5.21 0.53
CA PHE A 320 15.42 5.71 1.90
C PHE A 320 16.82 6.32 2.10
N LEU A 321 17.86 5.67 1.57
CA LEU A 321 19.23 6.16 1.65
C LEU A 321 19.43 7.44 0.82
N ASP A 322 18.80 7.53 -0.33
CA ASP A 322 18.88 8.72 -1.18
C ASP A 322 18.13 9.90 -0.52
N ILE A 323 16.95 9.67 0.04
CA ILE A 323 16.20 10.71 0.78
C ILE A 323 16.99 11.21 1.99
N LYS A 324 17.69 10.32 2.71
CA LYS A 324 18.54 10.69 3.82
C LYS A 324 19.66 11.67 3.43
N LYS A 325 20.21 11.55 2.22
CA LYS A 325 21.28 12.40 1.72
C LYS A 325 20.83 13.79 1.27
N ILE A 326 19.51 14.03 1.15
CA ILE A 326 18.95 15.24 0.50
C ILE A 326 19.49 16.55 1.09
N ASN A 327 19.63 16.65 2.41
CA ASN A 327 20.11 17.87 3.02
C ASN A 327 21.57 18.21 2.62
N ILE A 328 22.43 17.20 2.51
CA ILE A 328 23.80 17.31 2.03
C ILE A 328 23.81 17.67 0.52
N LEU A 329 23.05 16.90 -0.27
CA LEU A 329 22.95 17.12 -1.71
C LEU A 329 22.41 18.50 -2.07
N LYS A 330 21.49 19.04 -1.29
CA LYS A 330 20.96 20.39 -1.47
C LYS A 330 22.05 21.46 -1.35
N ASN A 331 23.01 21.27 -0.46
CA ASN A 331 24.14 22.20 -0.31
C ASN A 331 25.12 22.09 -1.48
N TYR A 332 25.40 20.87 -1.97
CA TYR A 332 26.18 20.68 -3.18
C TYR A 332 25.48 21.27 -4.41
N LEU A 333 24.19 21.04 -4.56
CA LEU A 333 23.40 21.54 -5.70
C LEU A 333 23.42 23.07 -5.82
N LYS A 334 23.52 23.81 -4.70
CA LYS A 334 23.71 25.27 -4.74
C LYS A 334 24.95 25.68 -5.49
N LYS A 335 26.05 24.95 -5.33
CA LYS A 335 27.38 25.25 -5.88
C LYS A 335 27.60 24.72 -7.29
N VAL A 336 26.73 23.85 -7.81
CA VAL A 336 26.86 23.27 -9.14
C VAL A 336 26.51 24.31 -10.20
N SER A 337 27.46 24.59 -11.11
CA SER A 337 27.28 25.52 -12.23
C SER A 337 27.24 24.81 -13.60
N SER A 338 27.85 23.64 -13.75
CA SER A 338 27.89 22.94 -15.03
C SER A 338 26.78 21.89 -15.16
N SER A 339 26.23 21.73 -16.36
CA SER A 339 25.18 20.77 -16.70
C SER A 339 25.65 19.33 -16.50
N SER A 340 26.89 19.01 -16.79
CA SER A 340 27.48 17.69 -16.60
C SER A 340 27.53 17.29 -15.11
N LYS A 341 28.03 18.20 -14.25
CA LYS A 341 28.03 17.95 -12.80
C LYS A 341 26.62 17.79 -12.24
N LEU A 342 25.66 18.62 -12.72
CA LEU A 342 24.27 18.52 -12.36
C LEU A 342 23.69 17.15 -12.75
N TYR A 343 23.92 16.71 -13.97
CA TYR A 343 23.48 15.43 -14.48
C TYR A 343 23.93 14.26 -13.60
N PHE A 344 25.24 14.14 -13.35
CA PHE A 344 25.78 13.02 -12.56
C PHE A 344 25.33 13.04 -11.10
N LEU A 345 25.18 14.24 -10.53
CA LEU A 345 24.67 14.38 -9.15
C LEU A 345 23.23 13.86 -9.04
N LEU A 346 22.34 14.26 -9.97
CA LEU A 346 20.93 13.93 -9.89
C LEU A 346 20.60 12.55 -10.46
N LYS A 347 21.33 12.06 -11.47
CA LYS A 347 21.17 10.73 -12.06
C LYS A 347 21.34 9.59 -11.03
N SER A 348 22.16 9.79 -10.02
CA SER A 348 22.39 8.77 -8.97
C SER A 348 21.20 8.56 -8.04
N LEU A 349 20.25 9.51 -8.00
CA LEU A 349 19.10 9.50 -7.09
C LEU A 349 17.94 8.72 -7.69
N SER A 350 17.14 8.12 -6.80
CA SER A 350 15.81 7.61 -7.14
C SER A 350 14.86 8.76 -7.50
N ASN A 351 13.82 8.47 -8.27
CA ASN A 351 12.80 9.46 -8.64
C ASN A 351 12.09 10.04 -7.42
N GLU A 352 11.84 9.21 -6.41
CA GLU A 352 11.25 9.59 -5.12
C GLU A 352 12.14 10.58 -4.37
N ALA A 353 13.46 10.36 -4.36
CA ALA A 353 14.40 11.28 -3.74
C ALA A 353 14.51 12.60 -4.51
N LEU A 354 14.44 12.58 -5.84
CA LEU A 354 14.36 13.80 -6.66
C LEU A 354 13.09 14.59 -6.32
N TYR A 355 11.97 13.92 -6.17
CA TYR A 355 10.71 14.56 -5.75
C TYR A 355 10.84 15.22 -4.37
N VAL A 356 11.36 14.51 -3.36
CA VAL A 356 11.56 15.07 -2.02
C VAL A 356 12.56 16.23 -2.04
N LEU A 357 13.63 16.12 -2.82
CA LEU A 357 14.62 17.19 -3.02
C LEU A 357 13.94 18.43 -3.63
N TYR A 358 13.11 18.26 -4.64
CA TYR A 358 12.35 19.33 -5.28
C TYR A 358 11.44 20.02 -4.28
N GLN A 359 10.65 19.27 -3.50
CA GLN A 359 9.73 19.82 -2.51
C GLN A 359 10.44 20.55 -1.35
N LYS A 360 11.66 20.14 -0.98
CA LYS A 360 12.51 20.81 0.02
C LYS A 360 13.28 22.01 -0.54
N SER A 361 13.25 22.24 -1.85
CA SER A 361 14.07 23.26 -2.50
C SER A 361 13.37 24.60 -2.70
N LYS A 362 14.14 25.69 -2.66
CA LYS A 362 13.70 27.05 -3.08
C LYS A 362 13.66 27.14 -4.61
N LYS A 363 12.97 28.16 -5.16
CA LYS A 363 12.74 28.35 -6.60
C LYS A 363 13.99 28.15 -7.48
N PHE A 364 15.12 28.74 -7.10
CA PHE A 364 16.37 28.61 -7.84
C PHE A 364 16.84 27.13 -7.99
N LEU A 365 16.79 26.35 -6.91
CA LEU A 365 17.18 24.94 -6.95
C LEU A 365 16.17 24.07 -7.68
N ARG A 366 14.87 24.42 -7.58
CA ARG A 366 13.81 23.75 -8.35
C ARG A 366 14.09 23.84 -9.85
N LYS A 367 14.47 25.02 -10.37
CA LYS A 367 14.82 25.20 -11.79
C LYS A 367 15.94 24.25 -12.22
N LYS A 368 16.97 24.05 -11.40
CA LYS A 368 18.05 23.06 -11.72
C LYS A 368 17.52 21.63 -11.79
N ILE A 369 16.62 21.24 -10.88
CA ILE A 369 16.01 19.91 -10.87
C ILE A 369 15.07 19.76 -12.07
N GLU A 370 14.28 20.78 -12.40
CA GLU A 370 13.43 20.82 -13.59
C GLU A 370 14.25 20.64 -14.86
N PHE A 371 15.32 21.41 -15.02
CA PHE A 371 16.22 21.29 -16.16
C PHE A 371 16.80 19.88 -16.32
N TYR A 372 17.17 19.24 -15.21
CA TYR A 372 17.59 17.83 -15.25
C TYR A 372 16.44 16.90 -15.69
N LEU A 373 15.24 17.07 -15.12
CA LEU A 373 14.10 16.21 -15.38
C LEU A 373 13.49 16.41 -16.77
N GLU A 374 13.57 17.61 -17.33
CA GLU A 374 12.96 17.95 -18.62
C GLU A 374 13.94 17.77 -19.79
N GLU A 375 15.23 17.99 -19.56
CA GLU A 375 16.24 18.01 -20.64
C GLU A 375 17.38 17.02 -20.39
N LEU A 376 18.19 17.22 -19.34
CA LEU A 376 19.47 16.54 -19.20
C LEU A 376 19.34 15.01 -19.11
N ARG A 377 18.33 14.48 -18.44
CA ARG A 377 18.16 13.03 -18.29
C ARG A 377 17.91 12.30 -19.60
N PHE A 378 17.48 13.02 -20.63
CA PHE A 378 17.20 12.47 -21.96
C PHE A 378 18.40 12.55 -22.91
N VAL A 379 19.46 13.23 -22.50
CA VAL A 379 20.70 13.30 -23.28
C VAL A 379 21.30 11.90 -23.42
N LYS A 380 21.38 11.42 -24.66
CA LYS A 380 21.94 10.12 -25.02
C LYS A 380 23.05 10.29 -26.06
N ILE A 381 24.03 9.41 -25.99
CA ILE A 381 25.03 9.24 -27.03
C ILE A 381 24.39 8.46 -28.18
N GLN A 382 24.59 8.90 -29.41
CA GLN A 382 24.10 8.24 -30.63
C GLN A 382 25.14 7.30 -31.26
N THR A 383 26.41 7.55 -31.01
CA THR A 383 27.53 6.71 -31.48
C THR A 383 27.56 5.40 -30.70
N THR A 384 27.77 4.30 -31.43
CA THR A 384 27.79 2.93 -30.86
C THR A 384 29.23 2.39 -30.73
N GLY A 385 29.39 1.27 -30.02
CA GLY A 385 30.66 0.56 -29.91
C GLY A 385 31.26 0.13 -31.27
N ASP A 386 30.41 -0.17 -32.26
CA ASP A 386 30.83 -0.55 -33.60
C ASP A 386 31.62 0.54 -34.29
N PHE A 387 31.32 1.81 -34.03
CA PHE A 387 32.08 2.92 -34.55
C PHE A 387 33.51 2.94 -33.98
N LEU A 388 33.68 2.68 -32.69
CA LEU A 388 35.00 2.57 -32.06
C LEU A 388 35.78 1.39 -32.61
N LYS A 389 35.11 0.26 -32.85
CA LYS A 389 35.69 -0.94 -33.46
C LYS A 389 36.21 -0.66 -34.88
N LYS A 390 35.44 0.07 -35.71
CA LYS A 390 35.87 0.52 -37.05
C LYS A 390 37.06 1.44 -37.02
N LEU A 391 37.30 2.15 -35.93
CA LEU A 391 38.46 3.00 -35.71
C LEU A 391 39.66 2.24 -35.11
N GLY A 392 39.59 0.90 -35.01
CA GLY A 392 40.68 0.06 -34.50
C GLY A 392 40.83 0.09 -32.97
N VAL A 393 39.85 0.64 -32.24
CA VAL A 393 39.93 0.65 -30.78
C VAL A 393 39.54 -0.75 -30.25
N LYS A 394 40.43 -1.35 -29.45
CA LYS A 394 40.18 -2.66 -28.82
C LYS A 394 39.04 -2.55 -27.78
N GLU A 395 38.11 -3.48 -27.80
CA GLU A 395 37.02 -3.52 -26.83
C GLU A 395 37.55 -3.63 -25.40
N GLY A 396 36.95 -2.87 -24.50
CA GLY A 396 37.35 -2.84 -23.09
C GLY A 396 36.93 -1.57 -22.36
N PRO A 397 37.50 -1.32 -21.15
CA PRO A 397 37.14 -0.16 -20.32
C PRO A 397 37.27 1.19 -21.03
N ILE A 398 38.15 1.26 -22.05
CA ILE A 398 38.38 2.46 -22.85
C ILE A 398 37.13 2.96 -23.59
N TYR A 399 36.21 2.04 -23.98
CA TYR A 399 34.92 2.40 -24.57
C TYR A 399 34.11 3.26 -23.62
N SER A 400 34.03 2.83 -22.36
CA SER A 400 33.30 3.55 -21.31
C SER A 400 33.91 4.94 -21.04
N GLU A 401 35.22 5.06 -21.09
CA GLU A 401 35.90 6.35 -20.92
C GLU A 401 35.63 7.30 -22.09
N ILE A 402 35.73 6.81 -23.33
CA ILE A 402 35.44 7.60 -24.54
C ILE A 402 33.99 8.07 -24.50
N PHE A 403 33.03 7.17 -24.29
CA PHE A 403 31.62 7.54 -24.22
C PHE A 403 31.32 8.49 -23.06
N LYS A 404 31.97 8.33 -21.91
CA LYS A 404 31.86 9.29 -20.81
C LYS A 404 32.37 10.69 -21.23
N LYS A 405 33.46 10.80 -21.94
CA LYS A 405 33.99 12.08 -22.45
C LYS A 405 33.02 12.72 -23.47
N VAL A 406 32.47 11.91 -24.39
CA VAL A 406 31.43 12.36 -25.34
C VAL A 406 30.21 12.87 -24.62
N LEU A 407 29.69 12.10 -23.64
CA LEU A 407 28.53 12.50 -22.85
C LEU A 407 28.75 13.81 -22.11
N LEU A 408 29.95 14.02 -21.52
CA LEU A 408 30.28 15.27 -20.85
C LEU A 408 30.19 16.47 -21.81
N LYS A 409 30.73 16.35 -23.04
CA LYS A 409 30.65 17.41 -24.04
C LYS A 409 29.22 17.66 -24.52
N LYS A 410 28.45 16.60 -24.67
CA LYS A 410 27.04 16.69 -25.06
C LYS A 410 26.19 17.37 -23.99
N LEU A 411 26.38 17.02 -22.72
CA LEU A 411 25.71 17.67 -21.59
C LEU A 411 26.04 19.16 -21.45
N GLU A 412 27.21 19.60 -21.90
CA GLU A 412 27.62 21.02 -21.94
C GLU A 412 27.22 21.70 -23.27
N ALA A 413 26.37 21.05 -24.07
CA ALA A 413 25.90 21.52 -25.38
C ALA A 413 27.04 21.85 -26.39
N LYS A 414 28.21 21.21 -26.20
CA LYS A 414 29.39 21.37 -27.08
C LYS A 414 29.41 20.37 -28.24
N ILE A 415 28.49 19.38 -28.20
CA ILE A 415 28.26 18.38 -29.23
C ILE A 415 26.74 18.19 -29.30
N LYS A 416 26.19 18.27 -30.50
CA LYS A 416 24.72 18.23 -30.71
C LYS A 416 24.24 16.91 -31.34
N ASP A 417 24.94 16.46 -32.37
CA ASP A 417 24.53 15.33 -33.20
C ASP A 417 25.58 14.23 -33.29
N ARG A 418 25.28 13.19 -34.05
CA ARG A 418 26.14 12.02 -34.23
C ARG A 418 27.43 12.36 -34.99
N ALA A 419 27.36 13.25 -35.98
CA ALA A 419 28.53 13.61 -36.76
C ALA A 419 29.58 14.34 -35.90
N GLU A 420 29.14 15.25 -35.04
CA GLU A 420 29.98 15.93 -34.05
C GLU A 420 30.53 14.97 -32.98
N GLU A 421 29.73 13.94 -32.56
CA GLU A 421 30.26 12.89 -31.68
C GLU A 421 31.39 12.12 -32.31
N GLU A 422 31.21 11.67 -33.55
CA GLU A 422 32.23 10.91 -34.32
C GLU A 422 33.49 11.75 -34.58
N ALA A 423 33.32 13.02 -34.92
CA ALA A 423 34.44 13.95 -35.10
C ALA A 423 35.25 14.15 -33.80
N TYR A 424 34.54 14.31 -32.68
CA TYR A 424 35.16 14.45 -31.36
C TYR A 424 35.90 13.18 -30.94
N ILE A 425 35.33 11.99 -31.17
CA ILE A 425 36.00 10.71 -30.91
C ILE A 425 37.27 10.57 -31.71
N LYS A 426 37.25 10.85 -33.03
CA LYS A 426 38.45 10.84 -33.88
C LYS A 426 39.54 11.78 -33.34
N LYS A 427 39.18 12.98 -32.88
CA LYS A 427 40.09 13.93 -32.25
C LYS A 427 40.70 13.39 -30.95
N LEU A 428 39.90 12.78 -30.08
CA LEU A 428 40.34 12.19 -28.82
C LEU A 428 41.37 11.07 -29.05
N LEU A 429 41.13 10.20 -30.03
CA LEU A 429 42.04 9.10 -30.34
C LEU A 429 43.39 9.60 -30.89
N LYS A 430 43.40 10.66 -31.71
CA LYS A 430 44.63 11.28 -32.21
C LYS A 430 45.48 11.93 -31.09
N THR A 431 44.85 12.42 -30.03
CA THR A 431 45.52 13.02 -28.86
C THR A 431 46.03 12.01 -27.83
N GLN A 432 45.57 10.75 -27.86
CA GLN A 432 46.03 9.66 -26.99
C GLN A 432 47.18 8.83 -27.60
N VAL A 433 47.49 9.05 -28.89
CA VAL A 433 48.58 8.36 -29.61
C VAL A 433 49.89 9.22 -29.62
N LYS A 434 49.86 10.39 -29.01
CA LYS A 434 51.04 11.18 -28.65
C LYS A 434 51.30 11.01 -27.13
#